data_857b2b47036ce59b227b57c1acfcf664
#
_entry.id   857b2b47036ce59b227b57c1acfcf664
#
_cell.length_a   1.000
_cell.length_b   1.000
_cell.length_c   1.000
_cell.angle_alpha   90.00
_cell.angle_beta   90.00
_cell.angle_gamma   90.00
#
_symmetry.space_group_name_H-M   'P 1'
#
loop_
_entity.id
_entity.type
_entity.pdbx_description
1 polymer ?
#
loop_
_entity_poly.entity_id
_entity_poly.type
_entity_poly.pdbx_seq_one_letter_code
_entity_poly.pdbx_strand_id
1 'polypeptide(L)'
;MANHGKYYIAIRLLLLKQYLEANAGGNRVVKRSELEEHLRKHDIFVEKKTLYADFAALGSVFGMQLEYDLHKKGYRLLNPPFELHDLRVMIDCVQAASFITEEKANTVTTKIKGLAPQRERNALSRYVEVRDRVQRAEDSVLRKVDIIQTALQNERQIRFRYFKYIAKRGNHKEYYKTKNGDEYITIHPWKLVSENHCYFLEHFSDNGSPLDHELLPSRFEIVRMENIEVLGEPREKADMRRHTWARELANEMMFGKEAPVTIRFRNGCIQDVLKVFGADIPIIPIDDKYFKIVIMSQICPEAFTNLLDIGCYGKVIAPPNAVAEMKRCIRDMANLYENDEEPYYVLTEKELYELYAEEPELGEEILKQMLPDDADWDEDVEKDGEM
;
A
#
# COMPACT_ATOMS: atom_id res chain seq x y z
N MET A 1 -7.57 51.01 -13.40
CA MET A 1 -8.85 50.38 -13.03
C MET A 1 -9.09 49.22 -13.96
N ALA A 2 -8.91 48.00 -13.47
CA ALA A 2 -9.10 46.81 -14.26
C ALA A 2 -10.58 46.66 -14.61
N ASN A 3 -10.87 46.32 -15.86
CA ASN A 3 -12.20 46.18 -16.43
C ASN A 3 -12.93 44.95 -15.85
N HIS A 4 -13.37 45.02 -14.61
CA HIS A 4 -14.08 43.93 -13.90
C HIS A 4 -15.57 43.85 -14.23
N GLY A 5 -16.12 44.76 -15.08
CA GLY A 5 -17.56 44.93 -15.24
C GLY A 5 -18.30 43.66 -15.71
N LYS A 6 -17.74 42.88 -16.64
CA LYS A 6 -18.44 41.73 -17.25
C LYS A 6 -18.34 40.44 -16.39
N TYR A 7 -17.28 40.27 -15.57
CA TYR A 7 -17.02 39.08 -14.77
C TYR A 7 -17.09 39.33 -13.28
N TYR A 8 -17.47 40.51 -12.85
CA TYR A 8 -17.46 40.96 -11.48
C TYR A 8 -18.22 40.01 -10.52
N ILE A 9 -19.41 39.57 -10.95
CA ILE A 9 -20.24 38.65 -10.13
C ILE A 9 -19.56 37.30 -10.03
N ALA A 10 -19.04 36.76 -11.11
CA ALA A 10 -18.35 35.46 -11.11
C ALA A 10 -17.10 35.45 -10.22
N ILE A 11 -16.26 36.48 -10.34
CA ILE A 11 -15.06 36.64 -9.51
C ILE A 11 -15.46 36.74 -8.03
N ARG A 12 -16.48 37.53 -7.70
CA ARG A 12 -16.98 37.68 -6.32
C ARG A 12 -17.46 36.35 -5.76
N LEU A 13 -18.26 35.58 -6.49
CA LEU A 13 -18.76 34.28 -6.05
C LEU A 13 -17.62 33.28 -5.84
N LEU A 14 -16.64 33.26 -6.72
CA LEU A 14 -15.46 32.38 -6.59
C LEU A 14 -14.61 32.74 -5.37
N LEU A 15 -14.36 34.03 -5.12
CA LEU A 15 -13.63 34.48 -3.93
C LEU A 15 -14.38 34.17 -2.64
N LEU A 16 -15.70 34.35 -2.60
CA LEU A 16 -16.53 33.97 -1.46
C LEU A 16 -16.51 32.47 -1.22
N LYS A 17 -16.67 31.66 -2.28
CA LYS A 17 -16.59 30.20 -2.21
C LYS A 17 -15.27 29.78 -1.61
N GLN A 18 -14.16 30.21 -2.21
CA GLN A 18 -12.81 29.88 -1.75
C GLN A 18 -12.57 30.29 -0.29
N TYR A 19 -13.00 31.48 0.11
CA TYR A 19 -12.82 31.96 1.46
C TYR A 19 -13.65 31.18 2.47
N LEU A 20 -14.91 30.85 2.15
CA LEU A 20 -15.80 30.06 3.00
C LEU A 20 -15.27 28.62 3.16
N GLU A 21 -14.87 27.95 2.10
CA GLU A 21 -14.28 26.62 2.15
C GLU A 21 -12.98 26.61 2.99
N ALA A 22 -12.16 27.66 2.88
CA ALA A 22 -10.91 27.77 3.63
C ALA A 22 -11.10 28.17 5.10
N ASN A 23 -12.24 28.73 5.50
CA ASN A 23 -12.37 29.38 6.80
C ASN A 23 -13.64 29.05 7.58
N ALA A 24 -14.69 28.48 6.97
CA ALA A 24 -15.99 28.27 7.60
C ALA A 24 -16.30 26.79 7.95
N GLY A 25 -15.29 25.90 7.92
CA GLY A 25 -15.46 24.47 8.23
C GLY A 25 -15.32 24.13 9.71
N GLY A 26 -15.78 22.93 10.07
CA GLY A 26 -15.66 22.40 11.43
C GLY A 26 -16.44 23.22 12.46
N ASN A 27 -15.76 23.58 13.54
CA ASN A 27 -16.35 24.34 14.64
C ASN A 27 -16.27 25.86 14.46
N ARG A 28 -15.84 26.32 13.27
CA ARG A 28 -15.58 27.73 12.99
C ARG A 28 -16.72 28.37 12.19
N VAL A 29 -16.97 29.63 12.51
CA VAL A 29 -17.83 30.53 11.75
C VAL A 29 -17.03 31.67 11.17
N VAL A 30 -17.44 32.14 9.98
CA VAL A 30 -16.90 33.33 9.34
C VAL A 30 -17.87 34.46 9.51
N LYS A 31 -17.41 35.58 10.05
CA LYS A 31 -18.25 36.76 10.23
C LYS A 31 -18.42 37.51 8.90
N ARG A 32 -19.54 38.20 8.76
CA ARG A 32 -19.81 39.04 7.58
C ARG A 32 -18.69 40.04 7.33
N SER A 33 -18.18 40.70 8.39
CA SER A 33 -17.08 41.65 8.27
C SER A 33 -15.80 41.06 7.70
N GLU A 34 -15.51 39.77 8.01
CA GLU A 34 -14.36 39.05 7.44
C GLU A 34 -14.52 38.84 5.94
N LEU A 35 -15.75 38.51 5.49
CA LEU A 35 -16.05 38.34 4.06
C LEU A 35 -15.97 39.66 3.30
N GLU A 36 -16.54 40.73 3.89
CA GLU A 36 -16.48 42.09 3.30
C GLU A 36 -15.02 42.58 3.21
N GLU A 37 -14.21 42.33 4.24
CA GLU A 37 -12.79 42.69 4.23
C GLU A 37 -12.01 41.87 3.18
N HIS A 38 -12.28 40.55 3.08
CA HIS A 38 -11.66 39.71 2.07
C HIS A 38 -11.95 40.20 0.64
N LEU A 39 -13.21 40.51 0.34
CA LEU A 39 -13.60 41.04 -0.97
C LEU A 39 -12.99 42.43 -1.22
N ARG A 40 -12.86 43.27 -0.21
CA ARG A 40 -12.24 44.59 -0.31
C ARG A 40 -10.77 44.52 -0.72
N LYS A 41 -10.04 43.49 -0.30
CA LYS A 41 -8.65 43.27 -0.73
C LYS A 41 -8.53 43.01 -2.24
N HIS A 42 -9.63 42.68 -2.89
CA HIS A 42 -9.74 42.47 -4.34
C HIS A 42 -10.52 43.61 -5.02
N ASP A 43 -10.62 44.78 -4.38
CA ASP A 43 -11.36 45.97 -4.88
C ASP A 43 -12.86 45.69 -5.12
N ILE A 44 -13.44 44.71 -4.39
CA ILE A 44 -14.85 44.34 -4.48
C ILE A 44 -15.59 44.84 -3.24
N PHE A 45 -16.57 45.73 -3.47
CA PHE A 45 -17.42 46.30 -2.40
C PHE A 45 -18.80 45.70 -2.54
N VAL A 46 -19.32 45.14 -1.43
CA VAL A 46 -20.65 44.50 -1.40
C VAL A 46 -21.51 45.03 -0.28
N GLU A 47 -22.78 45.18 -0.55
CA GLU A 47 -23.80 45.45 0.46
C GLU A 47 -24.32 44.14 1.07
N LYS A 48 -24.89 44.24 2.27
CA LYS A 48 -25.48 43.11 2.99
C LYS A 48 -26.46 42.30 2.13
N LYS A 49 -27.34 42.98 1.39
CA LYS A 49 -28.35 42.32 0.54
C LYS A 49 -27.72 41.50 -0.59
N THR A 50 -26.68 42.05 -1.19
CA THR A 50 -25.92 41.38 -2.24
C THR A 50 -25.22 40.12 -1.72
N LEU A 51 -24.63 40.20 -0.52
CA LEU A 51 -23.96 39.04 0.09
C LEU A 51 -24.94 37.88 0.36
N TYR A 52 -26.17 38.17 0.79
CA TYR A 52 -27.17 37.11 0.96
C TYR A 52 -27.65 36.51 -0.36
N ALA A 53 -27.76 37.32 -1.40
CA ALA A 53 -28.05 36.81 -2.74
C ALA A 53 -26.91 35.90 -3.26
N ASP A 54 -25.65 36.26 -2.96
CA ASP A 54 -24.49 35.44 -3.27
C ASP A 54 -24.50 34.12 -2.50
N PHE A 55 -24.89 34.12 -1.22
CA PHE A 55 -25.02 32.86 -0.46
C PHE A 55 -26.08 31.95 -1.05
N ALA A 56 -27.23 32.50 -1.46
CA ALA A 56 -28.26 31.73 -2.14
C ALA A 56 -27.75 31.15 -3.48
N ALA A 57 -26.97 31.94 -4.23
CA ALA A 57 -26.34 31.49 -5.46
C ALA A 57 -25.29 30.39 -5.20
N LEU A 58 -24.46 30.53 -4.16
CA LEU A 58 -23.49 29.50 -3.77
C LEU A 58 -24.18 28.20 -3.36
N GLY A 59 -25.31 28.30 -2.67
CA GLY A 59 -26.15 27.14 -2.33
C GLY A 59 -26.74 26.46 -3.56
N SER A 60 -27.32 27.23 -4.49
CA SER A 60 -28.00 26.67 -5.66
C SER A 60 -27.06 26.14 -6.73
N VAL A 61 -25.90 26.79 -6.94
CA VAL A 61 -24.94 26.44 -8.01
C VAL A 61 -23.89 25.43 -7.54
N PHE A 62 -23.36 25.61 -6.33
CA PHE A 62 -22.26 24.79 -5.80
C PHE A 62 -22.71 23.83 -4.67
N GLY A 63 -23.98 23.82 -4.32
CA GLY A 63 -24.52 22.97 -3.25
C GLY A 63 -24.02 23.33 -1.86
N MET A 64 -23.45 24.52 -1.64
CA MET A 64 -22.92 24.94 -0.34
C MET A 64 -24.04 25.13 0.68
N GLN A 65 -23.96 24.48 1.81
CA GLN A 65 -24.90 24.62 2.92
C GLN A 65 -24.36 25.53 3.98
N LEU A 66 -24.80 26.79 3.99
CA LEU A 66 -24.36 27.81 4.95
C LEU A 66 -25.43 27.97 6.02
N GLU A 67 -25.03 27.82 7.28
CA GLU A 67 -25.86 28.07 8.47
C GLU A 67 -25.32 29.28 9.23
N TYR A 68 -26.23 30.12 9.73
CA TYR A 68 -25.88 31.23 10.60
C TYR A 68 -25.90 30.79 12.06
N ASP A 69 -24.75 30.77 12.71
CA ASP A 69 -24.60 30.49 14.15
C ASP A 69 -24.91 31.76 14.96
N LEU A 70 -26.01 31.74 15.70
CA LEU A 70 -26.47 32.88 16.51
C LEU A 70 -25.54 33.18 17.69
N HIS A 71 -24.88 32.16 18.27
CA HIS A 71 -24.00 32.34 19.41
C HIS A 71 -22.64 32.94 18.98
N LYS A 72 -22.08 32.43 17.91
CA LYS A 72 -20.80 32.87 17.37
C LYS A 72 -20.93 34.07 16.41
N LYS A 73 -22.16 34.43 16.03
CA LYS A 73 -22.51 35.52 15.12
C LYS A 73 -21.78 35.47 13.78
N GLY A 74 -21.83 34.29 13.12
CA GLY A 74 -21.14 34.06 11.86
C GLY A 74 -21.73 32.88 11.08
N TYR A 75 -21.23 32.68 9.87
CA TYR A 75 -21.69 31.63 8.96
C TYR A 75 -20.78 30.42 9.06
N ARG A 76 -21.38 29.23 9.16
CA ARG A 76 -20.72 27.93 9.14
C ARG A 76 -21.06 27.22 7.85
N LEU A 77 -20.08 26.56 7.25
CA LEU A 77 -20.27 25.61 6.16
C LEU A 77 -20.53 24.23 6.75
N LEU A 78 -21.74 23.69 6.51
CA LEU A 78 -22.18 22.40 7.05
C LEU A 78 -21.64 21.21 6.27
N ASN A 79 -21.36 21.41 4.98
CA ASN A 79 -20.90 20.37 4.07
C ASN A 79 -19.55 20.77 3.42
N PRO A 80 -18.46 20.88 4.20
CA PRO A 80 -17.15 21.10 3.61
C PRO A 80 -16.80 19.93 2.68
N PRO A 81 -15.98 20.14 1.63
CA PRO A 81 -15.58 19.08 0.71
C PRO A 81 -14.90 17.90 1.42
N PHE A 82 -14.15 18.19 2.47
CA PHE A 82 -13.52 17.20 3.34
C PHE A 82 -13.61 17.67 4.79
N GLU A 83 -13.88 16.76 5.70
CA GLU A 83 -13.72 17.00 7.12
C GLU A 83 -12.26 16.74 7.55
N LEU A 84 -11.88 17.26 8.72
CA LEU A 84 -10.50 17.14 9.20
C LEU A 84 -10.08 15.68 9.40
N HIS A 85 -11.00 14.81 9.79
CA HIS A 85 -10.71 13.38 9.96
C HIS A 85 -10.56 12.66 8.64
N ASP A 86 -11.28 13.04 7.58
CA ASP A 86 -11.10 12.48 6.23
C ASP A 86 -9.69 12.74 5.73
N LEU A 87 -9.23 13.99 5.88
CA LEU A 87 -7.88 14.37 5.49
C LEU A 87 -6.81 13.63 6.31
N ARG A 88 -7.10 13.35 7.60
CA ARG A 88 -6.19 12.53 8.44
C ARG A 88 -6.08 11.11 7.93
N VAL A 89 -7.22 10.47 7.62
CA VAL A 89 -7.23 9.11 7.05
C VAL A 89 -6.45 9.07 5.74
N MET A 90 -6.66 10.05 4.85
CA MET A 90 -5.92 10.13 3.59
C MET A 90 -4.41 10.25 3.81
N ILE A 91 -3.98 11.10 4.76
CA ILE A 91 -2.57 11.27 5.10
C ILE A 91 -1.99 9.97 5.67
N ASP A 92 -2.69 9.34 6.62
CA ASP A 92 -2.24 8.10 7.25
C ASP A 92 -2.11 6.97 6.21
N CYS A 93 -3.09 6.83 5.29
CA CYS A 93 -3.04 5.87 4.19
C CYS A 93 -1.86 6.12 3.24
N VAL A 94 -1.61 7.39 2.86
CA VAL A 94 -0.50 7.75 1.99
C VAL A 94 0.84 7.49 2.66
N GLN A 95 0.97 7.82 3.94
CA GLN A 95 2.21 7.57 4.70
C GLN A 95 2.46 6.07 4.91
N ALA A 96 1.42 5.26 5.10
CA ALA A 96 1.54 3.81 5.27
C ALA A 96 1.76 3.06 3.95
N ALA A 97 1.56 3.70 2.79
CA ALA A 97 1.69 3.04 1.49
C ALA A 97 3.14 2.67 1.20
N SER A 98 3.44 1.37 1.11
CA SER A 98 4.79 0.84 0.83
C SER A 98 5.17 0.89 -0.66
N PHE A 99 4.21 1.14 -1.56
CA PHE A 99 4.40 1.16 -3.01
C PHE A 99 4.76 2.54 -3.58
N ILE A 100 4.95 3.54 -2.73
CA ILE A 100 5.42 4.89 -3.11
C ILE A 100 6.63 5.27 -2.25
N THR A 101 7.52 6.09 -2.82
CA THR A 101 8.70 6.61 -2.10
C THR A 101 8.27 7.55 -0.97
N GLU A 102 9.14 7.73 0.03
CA GLU A 102 8.91 8.68 1.12
C GLU A 102 8.77 10.10 0.59
N GLU A 103 9.60 10.51 -0.36
CA GLU A 103 9.52 11.81 -1.00
C GLU A 103 8.15 12.04 -1.66
N LYS A 104 7.65 11.03 -2.39
CA LYS A 104 6.34 11.08 -3.03
C LYS A 104 5.22 11.14 -1.99
N ALA A 105 5.28 10.35 -0.92
CA ALA A 105 4.32 10.37 0.17
C ALA A 105 4.27 11.75 0.83
N ASN A 106 5.43 12.36 1.11
CA ASN A 106 5.54 13.69 1.69
C ASN A 106 4.96 14.78 0.75
N THR A 107 5.22 14.66 -0.56
CA THR A 107 4.66 15.56 -1.57
C THR A 107 3.14 15.47 -1.60
N VAL A 108 2.56 14.26 -1.63
CA VAL A 108 1.11 14.05 -1.65
C VAL A 108 0.48 14.52 -0.35
N THR A 109 1.08 14.19 0.80
CA THR A 109 0.64 14.65 2.12
C THR A 109 0.58 16.18 2.20
N THR A 110 1.56 16.88 1.64
CA THR A 110 1.57 18.34 1.58
C THR A 110 0.38 18.88 0.77
N LYS A 111 0.05 18.24 -0.36
CA LYS A 111 -1.12 18.60 -1.16
C LYS A 111 -2.43 18.34 -0.42
N ILE A 112 -2.55 17.21 0.29
CA ILE A 112 -3.73 16.88 1.11
C ILE A 112 -3.89 17.89 2.24
N LYS A 113 -2.81 18.26 2.94
CA LYS A 113 -2.84 19.33 3.96
C LYS A 113 -3.32 20.66 3.38
N GLY A 114 -3.02 20.92 2.11
CA GLY A 114 -3.50 22.10 1.37
C GLY A 114 -5.02 22.19 1.23
N LEU A 115 -5.74 21.07 1.28
CA LEU A 115 -7.20 21.01 1.21
C LEU A 115 -7.87 21.45 2.52
N ALA A 116 -7.13 21.41 3.64
CA ALA A 116 -7.65 21.88 4.92
C ALA A 116 -7.67 23.42 5.02
N PRO A 117 -8.58 24.00 5.81
CA PRO A 117 -8.51 25.38 6.22
C PRO A 117 -7.13 25.73 6.78
N GLN A 118 -6.59 26.88 6.40
CA GLN A 118 -5.19 27.26 6.71
C GLN A 118 -4.81 27.11 8.19
N ARG A 119 -5.76 27.42 9.10
CA ARG A 119 -5.54 27.31 10.55
C ARG A 119 -5.58 25.87 11.07
N GLU A 120 -6.21 24.96 10.35
CA GLU A 120 -6.33 23.56 10.74
C GLU A 120 -5.19 22.69 10.16
N ARG A 121 -4.40 23.24 9.24
CA ARG A 121 -3.28 22.52 8.62
C ARG A 121 -2.26 22.00 9.64
N ASN A 122 -2.00 22.77 10.69
CA ASN A 122 -1.11 22.36 11.78
C ASN A 122 -1.68 21.19 12.58
N ALA A 123 -3.00 21.08 12.70
CA ALA A 123 -3.66 19.95 13.36
C ALA A 123 -3.56 18.63 12.55
N LEU A 124 -3.24 18.72 11.26
CA LEU A 124 -2.95 17.58 10.41
C LEU A 124 -1.48 17.13 10.46
N SER A 125 -0.61 17.94 11.09
CA SER A 125 0.77 17.55 11.33
C SER A 125 0.79 16.62 12.55
N ARG A 126 0.75 15.31 12.30
CA ARG A 126 0.86 14.26 13.31
C ARG A 126 2.31 13.86 13.48
N TYR A 127 2.69 13.59 14.72
CA TYR A 127 3.91 12.86 15.06
C TYR A 127 3.61 11.36 14.99
N VAL A 128 3.12 10.88 13.84
CA VAL A 128 2.98 9.44 13.60
C VAL A 128 4.23 8.99 12.88
N GLU A 129 5.06 8.28 13.59
CA GLU A 129 6.19 7.55 13.03
C GLU A 129 5.67 6.30 12.34
N VAL A 130 5.89 6.18 11.05
CA VAL A 130 5.59 4.95 10.31
C VAL A 130 6.82 4.06 10.44
N ARG A 131 6.73 3.05 11.31
CA ARG A 131 7.74 2.00 11.45
C ARG A 131 7.50 0.92 10.40
N ASP A 132 8.54 0.20 10.04
CA ASP A 132 8.50 -0.96 9.13
C ASP A 132 8.01 -0.66 7.71
N ARG A 133 8.22 0.57 7.24
CA ARG A 133 8.01 0.89 5.84
C ARG A 133 9.10 0.23 5.00
N VAL A 134 8.85 -1.01 4.58
CA VAL A 134 9.71 -1.67 3.59
C VAL A 134 9.64 -0.82 2.31
N GLN A 135 10.68 -0.06 2.04
CA GLN A 135 10.80 0.73 0.82
C GLN A 135 10.97 -0.21 -0.37
N ARG A 136 9.87 -0.62 -0.98
CA ARG A 136 9.87 -1.31 -2.28
C ARG A 136 9.83 -0.31 -3.44
N ALA A 137 10.27 0.90 -3.19
CA ALA A 137 9.85 2.07 -3.91
C ALA A 137 10.67 2.36 -5.15
N GLU A 138 10.10 2.03 -6.28
CA GLU A 138 10.27 2.85 -7.48
C GLU A 138 9.01 3.70 -7.66
N ASP A 139 9.15 5.01 -7.89
CA ASP A 139 8.06 5.91 -8.29
C ASP A 139 7.36 5.47 -9.59
N SER A 140 7.94 4.45 -10.24
CA SER A 140 7.45 3.86 -11.48
C SER A 140 6.16 3.05 -11.31
N VAL A 141 5.85 2.51 -10.12
CA VAL A 141 4.69 1.60 -9.91
C VAL A 141 3.38 2.26 -10.28
N LEU A 142 3.14 3.49 -9.84
CA LEU A 142 1.90 4.21 -10.17
C LEU A 142 1.79 4.51 -11.68
N ARG A 143 2.90 4.84 -12.34
CA ARG A 143 2.92 5.01 -13.80
C ARG A 143 2.61 3.72 -14.52
N LYS A 144 3.15 2.58 -14.06
CA LYS A 144 2.83 1.26 -14.58
C LYS A 144 1.34 0.95 -14.42
N VAL A 145 0.77 1.25 -13.25
CA VAL A 145 -0.67 1.12 -12.98
C VAL A 145 -1.50 1.96 -13.95
N ASP A 146 -1.13 3.23 -14.19
CA ASP A 146 -1.84 4.12 -15.12
C ASP A 146 -1.82 3.59 -16.55
N ILE A 147 -0.68 3.06 -17.02
CA ILE A 147 -0.55 2.43 -18.35
C ILE A 147 -1.48 1.23 -18.45
N ILE A 148 -1.45 0.34 -17.44
CA ILE A 148 -2.30 -0.85 -17.41
C ILE A 148 -3.78 -0.48 -17.33
N GLN A 149 -4.16 0.52 -16.54
CA GLN A 149 -5.53 1.04 -16.49
C GLN A 149 -6.00 1.55 -17.85
N THR A 150 -5.13 2.26 -18.57
CA THR A 150 -5.42 2.72 -19.93
C THR A 150 -5.68 1.53 -20.87
N ALA A 151 -4.89 0.47 -20.78
CA ALA A 151 -5.09 -0.75 -21.56
C ALA A 151 -6.42 -1.44 -21.23
N LEU A 152 -6.76 -1.53 -19.92
CA LEU A 152 -8.01 -2.12 -19.44
C LEU A 152 -9.23 -1.32 -19.94
N GLN A 153 -9.20 0.01 -19.85
CA GLN A 153 -10.28 0.89 -20.29
C GLN A 153 -10.51 0.84 -21.81
N ASN A 154 -9.42 0.75 -22.58
CA ASN A 154 -9.47 0.67 -24.03
C ASN A 154 -9.59 -0.75 -24.57
N GLU A 155 -9.71 -1.76 -23.72
CA GLU A 155 -9.78 -3.17 -24.06
C GLU A 155 -8.63 -3.61 -25.00
N ARG A 156 -7.38 -3.27 -24.64
CA ARG A 156 -6.18 -3.56 -25.43
C ARG A 156 -5.29 -4.58 -24.76
N GLN A 157 -4.52 -5.30 -25.59
CA GLN A 157 -3.42 -6.15 -25.14
C GLN A 157 -2.27 -5.27 -24.64
N ILE A 158 -1.44 -5.86 -23.77
CA ILE A 158 -0.18 -5.23 -23.31
C ILE A 158 0.98 -6.19 -23.56
N ARG A 159 2.16 -5.58 -23.74
CA ARG A 159 3.44 -6.27 -23.84
C ARG A 159 4.40 -5.67 -22.81
N PHE A 160 5.18 -6.51 -22.13
CA PHE A 160 6.09 -6.09 -21.08
C PHE A 160 7.19 -7.12 -20.87
N ARG A 161 8.26 -6.73 -20.15
CA ARG A 161 9.27 -7.66 -19.61
C ARG A 161 8.92 -7.95 -18.15
N TYR A 162 9.10 -9.21 -17.74
CA TYR A 162 8.85 -9.64 -16.37
C TYR A 162 10.09 -10.31 -15.81
N PHE A 163 10.47 -9.97 -14.57
CA PHE A 163 11.66 -10.53 -13.95
C PHE A 163 11.35 -11.24 -12.62
N LYS A 164 12.23 -12.17 -12.26
CA LYS A 164 12.33 -12.76 -10.93
C LYS A 164 13.59 -12.26 -10.24
N TYR A 165 13.54 -12.15 -8.93
CA TYR A 165 14.75 -11.89 -8.15
C TYR A 165 15.56 -13.17 -8.01
N ILE A 166 16.88 -13.05 -8.16
CA ILE A 166 17.82 -14.14 -8.00
C ILE A 166 18.94 -13.72 -7.05
N ALA A 167 19.44 -14.64 -6.25
CA ALA A 167 20.57 -14.42 -5.37
C ALA A 167 21.87 -14.53 -6.15
N LYS A 168 22.26 -13.46 -6.88
CA LYS A 168 23.53 -13.35 -7.57
C LYS A 168 24.18 -12.02 -7.26
N ARG A 169 25.51 -12.00 -7.07
CA ARG A 169 26.27 -10.76 -6.85
C ARG A 169 26.13 -9.81 -8.06
N GLY A 170 25.75 -8.57 -7.79
CA GLY A 170 25.73 -7.47 -8.78
C GLY A 170 24.53 -7.41 -9.71
N ASN A 171 23.76 -8.46 -9.89
CA ASN A 171 22.50 -8.43 -10.64
C ASN A 171 21.48 -9.38 -10.02
N HIS A 172 20.49 -8.81 -9.40
CA HIS A 172 19.44 -9.57 -8.71
C HIS A 172 18.19 -9.83 -9.58
N LYS A 173 18.22 -9.47 -10.89
CA LYS A 173 17.09 -9.62 -11.80
C LYS A 173 17.40 -10.63 -12.89
N GLU A 174 16.51 -11.59 -13.09
CA GLU A 174 16.51 -12.51 -14.22
C GLU A 174 15.17 -12.41 -14.93
N TYR A 175 15.19 -12.13 -16.24
CA TYR A 175 13.96 -11.98 -17.04
C TYR A 175 13.43 -13.32 -17.51
N TYR A 176 12.13 -13.46 -17.44
CA TYR A 176 11.44 -14.59 -18.06
C TYR A 176 11.57 -14.49 -19.58
N LYS A 177 11.71 -15.66 -20.23
CA LYS A 177 11.80 -15.76 -21.69
C LYS A 177 10.62 -16.54 -22.23
N THR A 178 10.11 -16.10 -23.37
CA THR A 178 9.11 -16.84 -24.13
C THR A 178 9.74 -18.08 -24.81
N LYS A 179 8.91 -18.99 -25.28
CA LYS A 179 9.33 -20.18 -26.04
C LYS A 179 10.22 -19.85 -27.26
N ASN A 180 10.11 -18.63 -27.77
CA ASN A 180 10.92 -18.15 -28.89
C ASN A 180 12.20 -17.43 -28.43
N GLY A 181 12.47 -17.38 -27.12
CA GLY A 181 13.65 -16.70 -26.56
C GLY A 181 13.48 -15.18 -26.38
N ASP A 182 12.29 -14.63 -26.67
CA ASP A 182 12.00 -13.20 -26.45
C ASP A 182 11.75 -12.93 -24.95
N GLU A 183 12.23 -11.80 -24.45
CA GLU A 183 11.99 -11.35 -23.08
C GLU A 183 10.67 -10.59 -22.92
N TYR A 184 10.01 -10.25 -24.03
CA TYR A 184 8.73 -9.58 -23.99
C TYR A 184 7.57 -10.57 -23.98
N ILE A 185 6.69 -10.44 -22.98
CA ILE A 185 5.49 -11.24 -22.79
C ILE A 185 4.30 -10.40 -23.22
N THR A 186 3.43 -10.96 -24.09
CA THR A 186 2.18 -10.34 -24.49
C THR A 186 1.03 -11.07 -23.81
N ILE A 187 0.13 -10.31 -23.19
CA ILE A 187 -1.04 -10.86 -22.49
C ILE A 187 -2.30 -10.02 -22.73
N HIS A 188 -3.43 -10.61 -22.37
CA HIS A 188 -4.73 -9.97 -22.30
C HIS A 188 -4.99 -9.51 -20.85
N PRO A 189 -4.79 -8.21 -20.50
CA PRO A 189 -4.98 -7.73 -19.14
C PRO A 189 -6.46 -7.81 -18.77
N TRP A 190 -6.74 -8.24 -17.55
CA TRP A 190 -8.09 -8.45 -17.09
C TRP A 190 -8.50 -7.50 -15.97
N LYS A 191 -7.76 -7.52 -14.88
CA LYS A 191 -8.12 -6.79 -13.66
C LYS A 191 -6.86 -6.40 -12.87
N LEU A 192 -6.86 -5.19 -12.34
CA LEU A 192 -5.90 -4.77 -11.32
C LEU A 192 -6.44 -5.14 -9.94
N VAL A 193 -5.58 -5.71 -9.12
CA VAL A 193 -5.87 -6.09 -7.74
C VAL A 193 -4.82 -5.44 -6.83
N SER A 194 -5.26 -4.82 -5.75
CA SER A 194 -4.39 -4.35 -4.68
C SER A 194 -4.56 -5.26 -3.47
N GLU A 195 -3.49 -5.91 -3.07
CA GLU A 195 -3.48 -6.86 -1.96
C GLU A 195 -2.16 -6.72 -1.18
N ASN A 196 -2.21 -6.69 0.14
CA ASN A 196 -1.04 -6.59 1.02
C ASN A 196 -0.06 -5.48 0.61
N HIS A 197 -0.61 -4.28 0.30
CA HIS A 197 0.15 -3.12 -0.17
C HIS A 197 0.92 -3.32 -1.48
N CYS A 198 0.58 -4.35 -2.28
CA CYS A 198 1.12 -4.61 -3.61
C CYS A 198 0.04 -4.51 -4.67
N TYR A 199 0.44 -4.16 -5.89
CA TYR A 199 -0.45 -4.20 -7.05
C TYR A 199 -0.14 -5.43 -7.90
N PHE A 200 -1.20 -6.14 -8.27
CA PHE A 200 -1.15 -7.31 -9.15
C PHE A 200 -2.03 -7.10 -10.37
N LEU A 201 -1.59 -7.64 -11.48
CA LEU A 201 -2.36 -7.71 -12.72
C LEU A 201 -2.84 -9.14 -12.95
N GLU A 202 -4.13 -9.34 -12.92
CA GLU A 202 -4.77 -10.58 -13.39
C GLU A 202 -4.91 -10.52 -14.92
N HIS A 203 -4.63 -11.64 -15.57
CA HIS A 203 -4.65 -11.75 -17.02
C HIS A 203 -5.24 -13.10 -17.45
N PHE A 204 -5.46 -13.26 -18.73
CA PHE A 204 -5.69 -14.56 -19.33
C PHE A 204 -4.81 -14.76 -20.57
N SER A 205 -4.59 -16.01 -20.93
CA SER A 205 -3.87 -16.41 -22.13
C SER A 205 -4.59 -17.63 -22.71
N ASP A 206 -5.00 -17.54 -23.98
CA ASP A 206 -5.79 -18.62 -24.60
C ASP A 206 -4.99 -19.84 -24.99
N ASN A 207 -3.70 -19.70 -25.19
CA ASN A 207 -2.82 -20.70 -25.77
C ASN A 207 -1.87 -21.37 -24.76
N GLY A 208 -2.20 -21.32 -23.47
CA GLY A 208 -1.30 -21.80 -22.41
C GLY A 208 -0.16 -20.80 -22.12
N SER A 209 0.86 -21.25 -21.40
CA SER A 209 1.98 -20.37 -21.06
C SER A 209 2.80 -20.03 -22.32
N PRO A 210 3.02 -18.74 -22.63
CA PRO A 210 3.96 -18.33 -23.65
C PRO A 210 5.42 -18.50 -23.20
N LEU A 211 5.65 -18.81 -21.91
CA LEU A 211 6.99 -18.95 -21.35
C LEU A 211 7.62 -20.30 -21.70
N ASP A 212 8.94 -20.29 -21.85
CA ASP A 212 9.74 -21.48 -22.02
C ASP A 212 9.91 -22.20 -20.67
N HIS A 213 9.49 -23.46 -20.60
CA HIS A 213 9.63 -24.35 -19.43
C HIS A 213 8.99 -23.88 -18.10
N GLU A 214 8.34 -22.72 -18.06
CA GLU A 214 7.67 -22.22 -16.85
C GLU A 214 6.18 -21.94 -17.09
N LEU A 215 5.36 -22.17 -16.07
CA LEU A 215 3.95 -21.77 -16.11
C LEU A 215 3.86 -20.26 -15.94
N LEU A 216 3.00 -19.63 -16.72
CA LEU A 216 2.66 -18.22 -16.50
C LEU A 216 2.09 -18.07 -15.10
N PRO A 217 2.56 -17.09 -14.32
CA PRO A 217 1.92 -16.75 -13.06
C PRO A 217 0.45 -16.43 -13.30
N SER A 218 -0.44 -16.87 -12.44
CA SER A 218 -1.88 -16.54 -12.52
C SER A 218 -2.12 -15.03 -12.42
N ARG A 219 -1.16 -14.31 -11.82
CA ARG A 219 -1.13 -12.85 -11.69
C ARG A 219 0.31 -12.35 -11.74
N PHE A 220 0.51 -11.17 -12.30
CA PHE A 220 1.80 -10.49 -12.35
C PHE A 220 1.89 -9.42 -11.28
N GLU A 221 2.94 -9.42 -10.48
CA GLU A 221 3.25 -8.33 -9.55
C GLU A 221 3.79 -7.13 -10.34
N ILE A 222 3.13 -5.97 -10.24
CA ILE A 222 3.41 -4.81 -11.12
C ILE A 222 4.82 -4.23 -10.90
N VAL A 223 5.36 -4.33 -9.68
CA VAL A 223 6.72 -3.88 -9.40
C VAL A 223 7.75 -4.62 -10.27
N ARG A 224 7.49 -5.90 -10.59
CA ARG A 224 8.35 -6.76 -11.40
C ARG A 224 8.12 -6.66 -12.91
N MET A 225 7.19 -5.81 -13.36
CA MET A 225 6.95 -5.54 -14.77
C MET A 225 7.78 -4.36 -15.23
N GLU A 226 8.42 -4.45 -16.37
CA GLU A 226 9.19 -3.37 -16.99
C GLU A 226 8.80 -3.18 -18.45
N ASN A 227 8.98 -1.94 -18.96
CA ASN A 227 8.74 -1.59 -20.36
C ASN A 227 7.34 -1.99 -20.83
N ILE A 228 6.31 -1.59 -20.06
CA ILE A 228 4.92 -1.90 -20.38
C ILE A 228 4.46 -1.05 -21.56
N GLU A 229 3.98 -1.71 -22.62
CA GLU A 229 3.45 -1.08 -23.82
C GLU A 229 2.00 -1.53 -24.04
N VAL A 230 1.12 -0.58 -24.36
CA VAL A 230 -0.26 -0.88 -24.78
C VAL A 230 -0.24 -1.12 -26.29
N LEU A 231 -0.73 -2.29 -26.71
CA LEU A 231 -0.74 -2.65 -28.11
C LEU A 231 -2.00 -2.15 -28.83
N GLY A 232 -1.94 -2.11 -30.16
CA GLY A 232 -3.09 -1.74 -31.00
C GLY A 232 -4.16 -2.84 -31.06
N GLU A 233 -3.78 -4.09 -30.79
CA GLU A 233 -4.63 -5.26 -30.85
C GLU A 233 -5.64 -5.26 -29.70
N PRO A 234 -6.92 -5.59 -29.96
CA PRO A 234 -7.91 -5.72 -28.92
C PRO A 234 -7.58 -6.90 -28.00
N ARG A 235 -7.87 -6.76 -26.72
CA ARG A 235 -7.86 -7.93 -25.84
C ARG A 235 -9.04 -8.84 -26.21
N GLU A 236 -8.85 -10.13 -26.10
CA GLU A 236 -9.96 -11.06 -26.25
C GLU A 236 -10.97 -10.90 -25.12
N LYS A 237 -12.25 -11.07 -25.46
CA LYS A 237 -13.32 -11.10 -24.47
C LYS A 237 -13.33 -12.48 -23.82
N ALA A 238 -12.74 -12.56 -22.62
CA ALA A 238 -12.78 -13.80 -21.88
C ALA A 238 -14.22 -14.21 -21.55
N ASP A 239 -14.54 -15.49 -21.73
CA ASP A 239 -15.69 -16.07 -21.05
C ASP A 239 -15.37 -16.13 -19.56
N MET A 240 -15.87 -15.13 -18.82
CA MET A 240 -15.65 -14.97 -17.38
C MET A 240 -15.83 -16.27 -16.60
N ARG A 241 -16.82 -17.06 -16.94
CA ARG A 241 -17.14 -18.30 -16.23
C ARG A 241 -16.06 -19.35 -16.41
N ARG A 242 -15.53 -19.49 -17.62
CA ARG A 242 -14.42 -20.42 -17.91
C ARG A 242 -13.14 -19.99 -17.21
N HIS A 243 -12.90 -18.68 -17.16
CA HIS A 243 -11.64 -18.16 -16.61
C HIS A 243 -11.59 -18.28 -15.09
N THR A 244 -12.68 -17.92 -14.41
CA THR A 244 -12.79 -18.07 -12.95
C THR A 244 -12.64 -19.54 -12.57
N TRP A 245 -13.35 -20.41 -13.28
CA TRP A 245 -13.26 -21.87 -13.07
C TRP A 245 -11.86 -22.43 -13.34
N ALA A 246 -11.19 -22.03 -14.43
CA ALA A 246 -9.84 -22.52 -14.74
C ALA A 246 -8.81 -22.04 -13.69
N ARG A 247 -8.97 -20.82 -13.18
CA ARG A 247 -8.11 -20.28 -12.12
C ARG A 247 -8.35 -20.97 -10.78
N GLU A 248 -9.61 -21.17 -10.43
CA GLU A 248 -9.98 -21.91 -9.22
C GLU A 248 -9.44 -23.34 -9.30
N LEU A 249 -9.59 -24.01 -10.45
CA LEU A 249 -9.07 -25.36 -10.67
C LEU A 249 -7.52 -25.37 -10.60
N ALA A 250 -6.84 -24.40 -11.20
CA ALA A 250 -5.39 -24.31 -11.12
C ALA A 250 -4.89 -24.07 -9.67
N ASN A 251 -5.56 -23.20 -8.92
CA ASN A 251 -5.28 -23.02 -7.50
C ASN A 251 -5.56 -24.28 -6.68
N GLU A 252 -6.68 -24.95 -6.95
CA GLU A 252 -6.98 -26.24 -6.31
C GLU A 252 -5.94 -27.32 -6.65
N MET A 253 -5.44 -27.35 -7.87
CA MET A 253 -4.40 -28.30 -8.28
C MET A 253 -3.04 -28.00 -7.66
N MET A 254 -2.69 -26.72 -7.47
CA MET A 254 -1.40 -26.32 -6.88
C MET A 254 -1.41 -26.37 -5.36
N PHE A 255 -2.47 -25.91 -4.72
CA PHE A 255 -2.52 -25.66 -3.28
C PHE A 255 -3.59 -26.49 -2.55
N GLY A 256 -4.37 -27.27 -3.28
CA GLY A 256 -5.50 -28.03 -2.73
C GLY A 256 -6.75 -27.19 -2.52
N LYS A 257 -7.85 -27.87 -2.19
CA LYS A 257 -9.13 -27.20 -1.89
C LYS A 257 -9.06 -26.48 -0.54
N GLU A 258 -9.75 -25.34 -0.46
CA GLU A 258 -10.03 -24.73 0.83
C GLU A 258 -10.86 -25.66 1.70
N ALA A 259 -10.45 -25.78 2.93
CA ALA A 259 -11.12 -26.59 3.95
C ALA A 259 -11.25 -25.79 5.26
N PRO A 260 -12.27 -26.12 6.08
CA PRO A 260 -12.38 -25.51 7.39
C PRO A 260 -11.26 -26.03 8.32
N VAL A 261 -10.33 -25.16 8.67
CA VAL A 261 -9.24 -25.43 9.58
C VAL A 261 -9.59 -24.89 10.96
N THR A 262 -9.58 -25.74 11.97
CA THR A 262 -9.85 -25.38 13.36
C THR A 262 -8.54 -25.19 14.10
N ILE A 263 -8.38 -24.02 14.72
CA ILE A 263 -7.19 -23.66 15.47
C ILE A 263 -7.61 -23.32 16.90
N ARG A 264 -6.91 -23.91 17.87
CA ARG A 264 -7.09 -23.65 19.29
C ARG A 264 -6.03 -22.69 19.79
N PHE A 265 -6.42 -21.69 20.58
CA PHE A 265 -5.55 -20.69 21.18
C PHE A 265 -5.73 -20.62 22.69
N ARG A 266 -4.74 -20.09 23.39
CA ARG A 266 -4.88 -19.71 24.80
C ARG A 266 -5.71 -18.43 24.90
N ASN A 267 -6.56 -18.30 25.95
CA ASN A 267 -7.42 -17.13 26.12
C ASN A 267 -6.65 -15.80 26.18
N GLY A 268 -5.41 -15.81 26.70
CA GLY A 268 -4.54 -14.62 26.71
C GLY A 268 -4.14 -14.08 25.35
N CYS A 269 -4.27 -14.88 24.27
CA CYS A 269 -3.87 -14.48 22.92
C CYS A 269 -5.03 -13.94 22.08
N ILE A 270 -6.20 -13.68 22.67
CA ILE A 270 -7.40 -13.25 21.95
C ILE A 270 -7.15 -11.96 21.16
N GLN A 271 -6.39 -11.01 21.71
CA GLN A 271 -6.07 -9.73 21.06
C GLN A 271 -5.26 -9.94 19.77
N ASP A 272 -4.25 -10.83 19.84
CA ASP A 272 -3.39 -11.12 18.67
C ASP A 272 -4.18 -11.87 17.59
N VAL A 273 -5.04 -12.79 17.99
CA VAL A 273 -5.92 -13.52 17.07
C VAL A 273 -6.89 -12.57 16.36
N LEU A 274 -7.52 -11.65 17.08
CA LEU A 274 -8.41 -10.65 16.46
C LEU A 274 -7.65 -9.67 15.56
N LYS A 275 -6.41 -9.35 15.87
CA LYS A 275 -5.55 -8.50 15.04
C LYS A 275 -5.21 -9.17 13.70
N VAL A 276 -4.94 -10.48 13.71
CA VAL A 276 -4.56 -11.25 12.52
C VAL A 276 -5.75 -11.65 11.67
N PHE A 277 -6.82 -12.18 12.29
CA PHE A 277 -7.99 -12.75 11.60
C PHE A 277 -9.18 -11.79 11.48
N GLY A 278 -9.08 -10.60 12.06
CA GLY A 278 -10.15 -9.62 12.07
C GLY A 278 -11.07 -9.74 13.30
N ALA A 279 -11.71 -8.61 13.64
CA ALA A 279 -12.57 -8.51 14.82
C ALA A 279 -13.88 -9.32 14.69
N ASP A 280 -14.30 -9.62 13.46
CA ASP A 280 -15.57 -10.31 13.18
C ASP A 280 -15.45 -11.84 13.18
N ILE A 281 -14.23 -12.40 13.39
CA ILE A 281 -14.05 -13.84 13.40
C ILE A 281 -14.80 -14.48 14.58
N PRO A 282 -15.61 -15.53 14.36
CA PRO A 282 -16.32 -16.18 15.44
C PRO A 282 -15.36 -16.83 16.44
N ILE A 283 -15.40 -16.39 17.69
CA ILE A 283 -14.63 -16.95 18.80
C ILE A 283 -15.52 -18.00 19.49
N ILE A 284 -15.01 -19.25 19.57
CA ILE A 284 -15.71 -20.35 20.20
C ILE A 284 -14.97 -20.74 21.49
N PRO A 285 -15.46 -20.40 22.68
CA PRO A 285 -14.85 -20.82 23.93
C PRO A 285 -14.82 -22.35 24.07
N ILE A 286 -13.73 -22.89 24.60
CA ILE A 286 -13.59 -24.33 24.94
C ILE A 286 -13.70 -24.50 26.44
N ASP A 287 -12.86 -23.76 27.19
CA ASP A 287 -12.79 -23.77 28.64
C ASP A 287 -12.16 -22.45 29.16
N ASP A 288 -11.86 -22.38 30.46
CA ASP A 288 -11.27 -21.21 31.11
C ASP A 288 -9.86 -20.84 30.57
N LYS A 289 -9.21 -21.74 29.81
CA LYS A 289 -7.83 -21.59 29.34
C LYS A 289 -7.74 -21.42 27.84
N TYR A 290 -8.71 -21.95 27.09
CA TYR A 290 -8.66 -22.06 25.64
C TYR A 290 -9.94 -21.64 24.93
N PHE A 291 -9.77 -21.06 23.74
CA PHE A 291 -10.81 -20.89 22.75
C PHE A 291 -10.35 -21.45 21.40
N LYS A 292 -11.25 -21.58 20.46
CA LYS A 292 -10.96 -21.96 19.07
C LYS A 292 -11.61 -21.03 18.09
N ILE A 293 -11.02 -20.96 16.89
CA ILE A 293 -11.61 -20.35 15.70
C ILE A 293 -11.63 -21.38 14.57
N VAL A 294 -12.47 -21.11 13.58
CA VAL A 294 -12.51 -21.87 12.32
C VAL A 294 -12.27 -20.90 11.17
N ILE A 295 -11.27 -21.18 10.37
CA ILE A 295 -10.95 -20.42 9.17
C ILE A 295 -11.07 -21.31 7.94
N MET A 296 -11.42 -20.71 6.80
CA MET A 296 -11.27 -21.39 5.51
C MET A 296 -9.85 -21.17 5.02
N SER A 297 -9.13 -22.26 4.79
CA SER A 297 -7.73 -22.22 4.33
C SER A 297 -7.39 -23.41 3.45
N GLN A 298 -6.49 -23.21 2.52
CA GLN A 298 -5.84 -24.30 1.80
C GLN A 298 -4.89 -25.00 2.77
N ILE A 299 -4.75 -26.33 2.57
CA ILE A 299 -3.87 -27.14 3.43
C ILE A 299 -2.54 -27.34 2.68
N CYS A 300 -1.70 -26.34 2.74
CA CYS A 300 -0.38 -26.30 2.11
C CYS A 300 0.63 -25.55 2.98
N PRO A 301 1.94 -25.72 2.79
CA PRO A 301 2.98 -25.03 3.56
C PRO A 301 2.84 -23.52 3.55
N GLU A 302 2.56 -22.95 2.36
CA GLU A 302 2.45 -21.51 2.16
C GLU A 302 1.32 -20.89 2.99
N ALA A 303 0.16 -21.56 3.04
CA ALA A 303 -0.97 -21.10 3.84
C ALA A 303 -0.66 -21.17 5.35
N PHE A 304 0.13 -22.15 5.77
CA PHE A 304 0.47 -22.35 7.18
C PHE A 304 1.63 -21.48 7.66
N THR A 305 2.44 -20.93 6.78
CA THR A 305 3.47 -19.94 7.13
C THR A 305 2.85 -18.74 7.85
N ASN A 306 1.69 -18.26 7.38
CA ASN A 306 0.97 -17.17 8.04
C ASN A 306 0.45 -17.52 9.45
N LEU A 307 0.22 -18.81 9.73
CA LEU A 307 -0.18 -19.26 11.06
C LEU A 307 1.01 -19.30 12.04
N LEU A 308 2.23 -19.39 11.53
CA LEU A 308 3.45 -19.35 12.36
C LEU A 308 3.73 -17.95 12.89
N ASP A 309 3.21 -16.89 12.26
CA ASP A 309 3.30 -15.51 12.76
C ASP A 309 2.63 -15.35 14.14
N ILE A 310 1.66 -16.22 14.47
CA ILE A 310 1.03 -16.25 15.80
C ILE A 310 1.88 -17.00 16.83
N GLY A 311 2.98 -17.61 16.38
CA GLY A 311 3.94 -18.31 17.22
C GLY A 311 3.38 -19.59 17.86
N CYS A 312 3.95 -19.97 18.99
CA CYS A 312 3.60 -21.21 19.71
C CYS A 312 2.26 -21.15 20.47
N TYR A 313 1.48 -20.09 20.34
CA TYR A 313 0.23 -19.89 21.08
C TYR A 313 -0.97 -20.57 20.42
N GLY A 314 -0.89 -20.86 19.13
CA GLY A 314 -1.93 -21.52 18.35
C GLY A 314 -1.61 -22.99 18.07
N LYS A 315 -2.62 -23.84 18.03
CA LYS A 315 -2.51 -25.24 17.64
C LYS A 315 -3.61 -25.61 16.66
N VAL A 316 -3.24 -26.03 15.46
CA VAL A 316 -4.18 -26.66 14.52
C VAL A 316 -4.65 -27.98 15.11
N ILE A 317 -5.97 -28.14 15.23
CA ILE A 317 -6.58 -29.32 15.83
C ILE A 317 -7.48 -30.12 14.89
N ALA A 318 -7.92 -29.52 13.79
CA ALA A 318 -8.72 -30.19 12.75
C ALA A 318 -8.58 -29.43 11.42
N PRO A 319 -8.78 -30.11 10.28
CA PRO A 319 -8.94 -31.56 10.09
C PRO A 319 -7.59 -32.33 10.22
N PRO A 320 -7.62 -33.68 10.26
CA PRO A 320 -6.39 -34.48 10.48
C PRO A 320 -5.27 -34.22 9.47
N ASN A 321 -5.59 -34.00 8.20
CA ASN A 321 -4.61 -33.66 7.17
C ASN A 321 -3.95 -32.29 7.42
N ALA A 322 -4.71 -31.28 7.89
CA ALA A 322 -4.15 -29.98 8.29
C ALA A 322 -3.21 -30.11 9.49
N VAL A 323 -3.56 -30.97 10.47
CA VAL A 323 -2.67 -31.28 11.60
C VAL A 323 -1.39 -31.97 11.13
N ALA A 324 -1.51 -32.91 10.18
CA ALA A 324 -0.35 -33.61 9.62
C ALA A 324 0.57 -32.65 8.85
N GLU A 325 0.00 -31.76 8.06
CA GLU A 325 0.76 -30.75 7.30
C GLU A 325 1.49 -29.77 8.22
N MET A 326 0.82 -29.23 9.24
CA MET A 326 1.46 -28.36 10.24
C MET A 326 2.62 -29.07 10.94
N LYS A 327 2.44 -30.33 11.30
CA LYS A 327 3.54 -31.13 11.90
C LYS A 327 4.70 -31.34 10.92
N ARG A 328 4.43 -31.43 9.61
CA ARG A 328 5.45 -31.51 8.59
C ARG A 328 6.24 -30.20 8.52
N CYS A 329 5.56 -29.06 8.39
CA CYS A 329 6.19 -27.75 8.36
C CYS A 329 7.10 -27.52 9.59
N ILE A 330 6.60 -27.84 10.79
CA ILE A 330 7.39 -27.67 12.03
C ILE A 330 8.64 -28.56 12.01
N ARG A 331 8.53 -29.82 11.56
CA ARG A 331 9.69 -30.71 11.47
C ARG A 331 10.70 -30.23 10.43
N ASP A 332 10.22 -29.78 9.28
CA ASP A 332 11.09 -29.27 8.21
C ASP A 332 11.87 -28.05 8.71
N MET A 333 11.20 -27.13 9.46
CA MET A 333 11.87 -26.02 10.13
C MET A 333 12.88 -26.48 11.19
N ALA A 334 12.51 -27.44 12.06
CA ALA A 334 13.42 -27.96 13.07
C ALA A 334 14.66 -28.60 12.44
N ASN A 335 14.49 -29.36 11.34
CA ASN A 335 15.59 -30.00 10.63
C ASN A 335 16.58 -28.98 10.04
N LEU A 336 16.16 -27.77 9.70
CA LEU A 336 17.07 -26.71 9.22
C LEU A 336 18.09 -26.29 10.31
N TYR A 337 17.68 -26.37 11.59
CA TYR A 337 18.54 -25.98 12.72
C TYR A 337 19.26 -27.17 13.34
N GLU A 338 18.64 -28.39 13.33
CA GLU A 338 19.24 -29.58 13.95
C GLU A 338 20.35 -30.21 13.09
N ASN A 339 20.25 -30.09 11.76
CA ASN A 339 21.23 -30.64 10.80
C ASN A 339 22.20 -29.57 10.26
N ASP A 340 22.23 -28.41 10.89
CA ASP A 340 23.11 -27.32 10.49
C ASP A 340 24.54 -27.62 11.00
N GLU A 341 25.34 -28.29 10.16
CA GLU A 341 26.78 -28.49 10.39
C GLU A 341 27.59 -27.25 9.98
N GLU A 342 26.95 -26.27 9.33
CA GLU A 342 27.60 -25.00 8.98
C GLU A 342 27.67 -24.10 10.22
N PRO A 343 28.86 -23.55 10.55
CA PRO A 343 28.96 -22.56 11.60
C PRO A 343 28.07 -21.37 11.23
N TYR A 344 27.44 -20.75 12.23
CA TYR A 344 26.66 -19.53 12.03
C TYR A 344 27.45 -18.58 11.14
N TYR A 345 26.84 -18.25 9.97
CA TYR A 345 27.47 -17.35 9.04
C TYR A 345 27.48 -15.95 9.64
N VAL A 346 28.66 -15.50 10.03
CA VAL A 346 28.89 -14.12 10.43
C VAL A 346 29.42 -13.39 9.20
N LEU A 347 28.77 -12.30 8.81
CA LEU A 347 29.26 -11.45 7.76
C LEU A 347 30.70 -11.04 8.09
N THR A 348 31.63 -11.29 7.17
CA THR A 348 33.01 -10.82 7.34
C THR A 348 33.02 -9.29 7.24
N GLU A 349 34.01 -8.67 7.87
CA GLU A 349 34.22 -7.22 7.81
C GLU A 349 34.20 -6.70 6.37
N LYS A 350 34.87 -7.42 5.45
CA LYS A 350 34.87 -7.10 4.02
C LYS A 350 33.49 -7.12 3.38
N GLU A 351 32.65 -8.09 3.71
CA GLU A 351 31.29 -8.19 3.19
C GLU A 351 30.40 -7.10 3.76
N LEU A 352 30.61 -6.70 5.01
CA LEU A 352 29.94 -5.56 5.61
C LEU A 352 30.34 -4.25 4.93
N TYR A 353 31.63 -4.02 4.69
CA TYR A 353 32.06 -2.83 3.95
C TYR A 353 31.55 -2.81 2.50
N GLU A 354 31.48 -3.95 1.82
CA GLU A 354 30.88 -4.05 0.48
C GLU A 354 29.37 -3.80 0.51
N LEU A 355 28.67 -4.22 1.58
CA LEU A 355 27.23 -4.04 1.74
C LEU A 355 26.82 -2.59 2.03
N TYR A 356 27.64 -1.90 2.83
CA TYR A 356 27.40 -0.52 3.26
C TYR A 356 28.39 0.47 2.63
N ALA A 357 28.88 0.17 1.41
CA ALA A 357 29.84 1.04 0.71
C ALA A 357 29.31 2.47 0.48
N GLU A 358 27.99 2.64 0.39
CA GLU A 358 27.34 3.94 0.24
C GLU A 358 27.03 4.63 1.61
N GLU A 359 27.06 3.89 2.72
CA GLU A 359 26.79 4.37 4.08
C GLU A 359 27.81 3.77 5.08
N PRO A 360 29.09 4.16 5.01
CA PRO A 360 30.17 3.54 5.80
C PRO A 360 30.00 3.72 7.32
N GLU A 361 29.41 4.82 7.77
CA GLU A 361 29.15 5.07 9.20
C GLU A 361 28.14 4.05 9.79
N LEU A 362 27.12 3.66 9.00
CA LEU A 362 26.15 2.64 9.39
C LEU A 362 26.81 1.24 9.43
N GLY A 363 27.70 0.95 8.49
CA GLY A 363 28.48 -0.29 8.46
C GLY A 363 29.34 -0.46 9.72
N GLU A 364 30.05 0.60 10.12
CA GLU A 364 30.86 0.59 11.36
C GLU A 364 30.03 0.45 12.62
N GLU A 365 28.82 1.04 12.68
CA GLU A 365 27.93 0.90 13.82
C GLU A 365 27.40 -0.53 13.96
N ILE A 366 27.05 -1.17 12.85
CA ILE A 366 26.61 -2.57 12.81
C ILE A 366 27.76 -3.52 13.20
N LEU A 367 28.97 -3.27 12.71
CA LEU A 367 30.17 -4.01 13.10
C LEU A 367 30.39 -4.00 14.61
N LYS A 368 30.30 -2.83 15.24
CA LYS A 368 30.41 -2.67 16.70
C LYS A 368 29.33 -3.43 17.48
N GLN A 369 28.13 -3.59 16.91
CA GLN A 369 27.04 -4.33 17.56
C GLN A 369 27.15 -5.84 17.37
N MET A 370 27.79 -6.31 16.31
CA MET A 370 27.92 -7.74 15.98
C MET A 370 29.16 -8.41 16.59
N LEU A 371 30.17 -7.62 16.96
CA LEU A 371 31.38 -8.16 17.59
C LEU A 371 31.22 -8.14 19.11
N PRO A 372 31.56 -9.24 19.80
CA PRO A 372 31.61 -9.26 21.26
C PRO A 372 32.63 -8.26 21.78
N ASP A 373 32.35 -7.64 22.94
CA ASP A 373 33.19 -6.62 23.60
C ASP A 373 34.64 -7.04 23.89
N ASP A 374 34.94 -8.35 23.74
CA ASP A 374 36.24 -8.97 24.08
C ASP A 374 37.08 -9.37 22.84
N ALA A 375 36.72 -8.91 21.64
CA ALA A 375 37.53 -9.21 20.46
C ALA A 375 38.78 -8.34 20.44
N ASP A 376 39.89 -8.88 20.98
CA ASP A 376 41.25 -8.33 20.77
C ASP A 376 41.56 -8.32 19.28
N TRP A 377 41.70 -7.13 18.73
CA TRP A 377 42.08 -6.92 17.36
C TRP A 377 43.62 -7.11 17.26
N ASP A 378 44.05 -8.31 16.90
CA ASP A 378 45.46 -8.52 16.51
C ASP A 378 45.73 -7.73 15.20
N GLU A 379 46.53 -6.69 15.31
CA GLU A 379 47.07 -5.85 14.23
C GLU A 379 48.09 -6.63 13.34
N ASP A 380 47.79 -7.84 12.91
CA ASP A 380 48.69 -8.66 12.10
C ASP A 380 48.14 -9.00 10.70
N VAL A 381 47.74 -7.99 9.93
CA VAL A 381 47.62 -8.16 8.44
C VAL A 381 48.20 -6.96 7.70
N GLU A 382 49.44 -6.62 8.00
CA GLU A 382 50.29 -5.90 7.06
C GLU A 382 51.65 -6.59 6.98
N LYS A 383 51.78 -7.51 6.04
CA LYS A 383 53.08 -7.87 5.38
C LYS A 383 52.92 -9.16 4.60
N ASP A 384 52.33 -9.12 3.44
CA ASP A 384 52.69 -10.00 2.34
C ASP A 384 52.20 -9.39 1.01
N GLY A 385 52.99 -8.49 0.51
CA GLY A 385 52.74 -7.82 -0.78
C GLY A 385 53.94 -7.12 -1.36
N GLU A 386 55.15 -7.75 -1.22
CA GLU A 386 56.31 -7.41 -2.05
C GLU A 386 57.17 -8.66 -2.22
N MET A 387 56.96 -9.35 -3.35
CA MET A 387 58.04 -9.95 -4.17
C MET A 387 57.46 -10.42 -5.52
#